data_32073f625fed191c8d6b196d43eb9573
#
_entry.id   32073f625fed191c8d6b196d43eb9573
#
_cell.length_a   1.000
_cell.length_b   1.000
_cell.length_c   1.000
_cell.angle_alpha   90.00
_cell.angle_beta   90.00
_cell.angle_gamma   90.00
#
_symmetry.space_group_name_H-M   'P 1'
#
loop_
_entity.id
_entity.type
_entity.pdbx_description
1 polymer ?
#
loop_
_entity_poly.entity_id
_entity_poly.type
_entity_poly.pdbx_seq_one_letter_code
_entity_poly.pdbx_strand_id
1 'polypeptide(L)'
;MLKRRKRKLQLSFHAITYLIIFIFSLSIYPTTSDACSCLEPGPPKEELKRSSAVFAGKVIKQIDENENNLIQSSADQIVTVLKVDMTWKGINETEVIVYTERDSASCGFEFKVNNSYLVYATKKDDKLHVSLCSRTTALTEATEDLTELGDGKKPTNQVSVNVNDESNESTNLGFFIYLAIMFLLLGGGYRMVLKQRRN
;
A
#
# COMPACT_ATOMS: atom_id res chain seq x y z
N MET A 1 -35.86 43.27 -23.69
CA MET A 1 -34.83 42.40 -24.30
C MET A 1 -33.63 42.12 -23.40
N LEU A 2 -33.12 43.08 -22.63
CA LEU A 2 -31.97 42.95 -21.75
C LEU A 2 -32.11 41.86 -20.64
N LYS A 3 -33.30 41.72 -20.04
CA LYS A 3 -33.56 40.77 -18.93
C LYS A 3 -33.44 39.30 -19.37
N ARG A 4 -33.83 38.98 -20.62
CA ARG A 4 -33.71 37.65 -21.23
C ARG A 4 -32.25 37.30 -21.54
N ARG A 5 -31.44 38.28 -21.94
CA ARG A 5 -30.02 38.12 -22.26
C ARG A 5 -29.20 37.84 -20.98
N LYS A 6 -29.48 38.60 -19.90
CA LYS A 6 -28.84 38.37 -18.60
C LYS A 6 -29.16 37.01 -18.01
N ARG A 7 -30.39 36.51 -18.14
CA ARG A 7 -30.81 35.18 -17.67
C ARG A 7 -30.13 34.03 -18.43
N LYS A 8 -29.96 34.17 -19.76
CA LYS A 8 -29.22 33.19 -20.57
C LYS A 8 -27.73 33.18 -20.19
N LEU A 9 -27.12 34.34 -19.93
CA LEU A 9 -25.73 34.46 -19.52
C LEU A 9 -25.49 33.80 -18.14
N GLN A 10 -26.40 33.99 -17.17
CA GLN A 10 -26.35 33.35 -15.88
C GLN A 10 -26.49 31.82 -15.97
N LEU A 11 -27.42 31.30 -16.77
CA LEU A 11 -27.58 29.86 -17.00
C LEU A 11 -26.30 29.25 -17.61
N SER A 12 -25.71 29.93 -18.59
CA SER A 12 -24.47 29.49 -19.23
C SER A 12 -23.31 29.45 -18.24
N PHE A 13 -23.20 30.45 -17.37
CA PHE A 13 -22.15 30.50 -16.35
C PHE A 13 -22.29 29.34 -15.35
N HIS A 14 -23.48 29.06 -14.86
CA HIS A 14 -23.70 27.92 -13.96
C HIS A 14 -23.44 26.58 -14.66
N ALA A 15 -23.84 26.41 -15.91
CA ALA A 15 -23.56 25.20 -16.67
C ALA A 15 -22.06 24.96 -16.85
N ILE A 16 -21.28 26.01 -17.13
CA ILE A 16 -19.81 25.92 -17.23
C ILE A 16 -19.21 25.59 -15.87
N THR A 17 -19.67 26.20 -14.77
CA THR A 17 -19.18 25.90 -13.42
C THR A 17 -19.43 24.45 -13.04
N TYR A 18 -20.64 23.91 -13.32
CA TYR A 18 -20.95 22.51 -13.06
C TYR A 18 -20.11 21.58 -13.92
N LEU A 19 -19.86 21.93 -15.18
CA LEU A 19 -19.00 21.14 -16.07
C LEU A 19 -17.57 21.09 -15.57
N ILE A 20 -17.01 22.22 -15.09
CA ILE A 20 -15.66 22.27 -14.51
C ILE A 20 -15.58 21.43 -13.24
N ILE A 21 -16.58 21.52 -12.34
CA ILE A 21 -16.64 20.72 -11.11
C ILE A 21 -16.74 19.22 -11.46
N PHE A 22 -17.52 18.86 -12.47
CA PHE A 22 -17.67 17.48 -12.94
C PHE A 22 -16.36 16.92 -13.51
N ILE A 23 -15.67 17.69 -14.37
CA ILE A 23 -14.35 17.29 -14.93
C ILE A 23 -13.34 17.15 -13.80
N PHE A 24 -13.32 18.09 -12.84
CA PHE A 24 -12.40 18.03 -11.70
C PHE A 24 -12.69 16.83 -10.80
N SER A 25 -13.96 16.46 -10.59
CA SER A 25 -14.32 15.26 -9.82
C SER A 25 -13.87 13.95 -10.48
N LEU A 26 -13.87 13.88 -11.81
CA LEU A 26 -13.35 12.74 -12.56
C LEU A 26 -11.83 12.61 -12.46
N SER A 27 -11.12 13.70 -12.26
CA SER A 27 -9.64 13.71 -12.12
C SER A 27 -9.15 13.26 -10.74
N ILE A 28 -10.04 13.14 -9.75
CA ILE A 28 -9.69 12.74 -8.37
C ILE A 28 -9.71 11.21 -8.20
N TYR A 29 -10.28 10.46 -9.16
CA TYR A 29 -10.25 9.02 -9.09
C TYR A 29 -8.85 8.53 -9.46
N PRO A 30 -8.06 7.96 -8.49
CA PRO A 30 -6.79 7.35 -8.81
C PRO A 30 -7.06 6.11 -9.68
N THR A 31 -6.67 6.17 -10.93
CA THR A 31 -6.64 5.01 -11.82
C THR A 31 -5.30 4.29 -11.62
N THR A 32 -5.10 3.62 -10.51
CA THR A 32 -4.01 2.67 -10.35
C THR A 32 -4.60 1.28 -10.35
N SER A 33 -4.72 0.71 -11.53
CA SER A 33 -4.86 -0.72 -11.71
C SER A 33 -3.55 -1.23 -12.31
N ASP A 34 -2.50 -1.23 -11.51
CA ASP A 34 -1.30 -2.00 -11.84
C ASP A 34 -1.59 -3.44 -11.45
N ALA A 35 -2.09 -4.22 -12.41
CA ALA A 35 -2.12 -5.66 -12.27
C ALA A 35 -0.65 -6.12 -12.22
N CYS A 36 -0.25 -6.76 -11.13
CA CYS A 36 1.09 -7.29 -10.95
C CYS A 36 1.42 -8.28 -12.07
N SER A 37 2.50 -8.03 -12.80
CA SER A 37 3.03 -8.93 -13.84
C SER A 37 4.39 -9.42 -13.40
N CYS A 38 4.46 -10.68 -12.95
CA CYS A 38 5.71 -11.31 -12.53
C CYS A 38 6.38 -12.05 -13.67
N LEU A 39 7.69 -11.96 -13.75
CA LEU A 39 8.50 -12.98 -14.40
C LEU A 39 8.59 -14.19 -13.46
N GLU A 40 8.59 -15.39 -14.03
CA GLU A 40 8.79 -16.60 -13.25
C GLU A 40 10.15 -16.54 -12.52
N PRO A 41 10.19 -16.79 -11.19
CA PRO A 41 11.43 -16.80 -10.45
C PRO A 41 12.42 -17.84 -10.99
N GLY A 42 13.70 -17.49 -10.98
CA GLY A 42 14.76 -18.42 -11.38
C GLY A 42 14.93 -19.59 -10.42
N PRO A 43 15.87 -20.54 -10.72
CA PRO A 43 16.18 -21.64 -9.81
C PRO A 43 16.60 -21.17 -8.41
N PRO A 44 16.42 -22.00 -7.35
CA PRO A 44 16.68 -21.62 -5.95
C PRO A 44 18.05 -21.01 -5.70
N LYS A 45 19.11 -21.57 -6.31
CA LYS A 45 20.49 -21.06 -6.17
C LYS A 45 20.71 -19.70 -6.84
N GLU A 46 19.99 -19.39 -7.91
CA GLU A 46 20.05 -18.08 -8.54
C GLU A 46 19.32 -17.05 -7.69
N GLU A 47 18.14 -17.40 -7.21
CA GLU A 47 17.35 -16.53 -6.34
C GLU A 47 18.03 -16.31 -4.99
N LEU A 48 18.77 -17.30 -4.45
CA LEU A 48 19.64 -17.11 -3.31
C LEU A 48 20.69 -16.02 -3.56
N LYS A 49 21.28 -15.97 -4.76
CA LYS A 49 22.27 -14.94 -5.10
C LYS A 49 21.63 -13.54 -5.22
N ARG A 50 20.45 -13.46 -5.84
CA ARG A 50 19.72 -12.20 -6.09
C ARG A 50 19.10 -11.61 -4.83
N SER A 51 18.56 -12.46 -3.94
CA SER A 51 17.92 -12.03 -2.71
C SER A 51 18.92 -11.42 -1.73
N SER A 52 18.48 -10.49 -0.93
CA SER A 52 19.28 -9.90 0.16
C SER A 52 19.26 -10.79 1.39
N ALA A 53 18.14 -11.48 1.63
CA ALA A 53 18.01 -12.47 2.69
C ALA A 53 17.22 -13.70 2.20
N VAL A 54 17.64 -14.90 2.64
CA VAL A 54 16.91 -16.15 2.43
C VAL A 54 16.88 -16.92 3.73
N PHE A 55 15.67 -17.24 4.20
CA PHE A 55 15.46 -17.89 5.47
C PHE A 55 14.13 -18.65 5.53
N ALA A 56 14.03 -19.61 6.43
CA ALA A 56 12.77 -20.27 6.78
C ALA A 56 12.31 -19.76 8.16
N GLY A 57 11.03 -19.47 8.30
CA GLY A 57 10.48 -19.00 9.55
C GLY A 57 8.95 -19.03 9.59
N LYS A 58 8.43 -18.97 10.80
CA LYS A 58 7.01 -18.98 11.11
C LYS A 58 6.51 -17.55 11.32
N VAL A 59 5.43 -17.19 10.66
CA VAL A 59 4.74 -15.90 10.89
C VAL A 59 4.12 -15.90 12.29
N ILE A 60 4.54 -14.96 13.13
CA ILE A 60 4.05 -14.79 14.49
C ILE A 60 3.11 -13.59 14.65
N LYS A 61 3.28 -12.56 13.82
CA LYS A 61 2.43 -11.35 13.84
C LYS A 61 2.34 -10.73 12.46
N GLN A 62 1.17 -10.18 12.13
CA GLN A 62 0.97 -9.25 11.01
C GLN A 62 0.34 -7.97 11.53
N ILE A 63 0.74 -6.85 10.95
CA ILE A 63 0.23 -5.54 11.30
C ILE A 63 -0.07 -4.81 10.00
N ASP A 64 -1.28 -4.31 9.92
CA ASP A 64 -1.75 -3.43 8.88
C ASP A 64 -2.03 -2.06 9.50
N GLU A 65 -1.09 -1.13 9.30
CA GLU A 65 -1.19 0.21 9.88
C GLU A 65 -2.40 0.99 9.33
N ASN A 66 -2.94 0.57 8.18
CA ASN A 66 -4.07 1.21 7.53
C ASN A 66 -5.39 0.43 7.65
N GLU A 67 -5.46 -0.61 8.52
CA GLU A 67 -6.64 -1.47 8.67
C GLU A 67 -7.92 -0.69 8.97
N ASN A 68 -7.82 0.36 9.79
CA ASN A 68 -8.95 1.17 10.23
C ASN A 68 -9.20 2.42 9.38
N ASN A 69 -8.43 2.64 8.32
CA ASN A 69 -8.61 3.79 7.45
C ASN A 69 -9.84 3.61 6.55
N LEU A 70 -10.61 4.71 6.36
CA LEU A 70 -11.76 4.75 5.43
C LEU A 70 -11.37 4.47 3.97
N ILE A 71 -10.14 4.77 3.60
CA ILE A 71 -9.60 4.54 2.26
C ILE A 71 -8.37 3.67 2.44
N GLN A 72 -8.41 2.47 1.88
CA GLN A 72 -7.30 1.53 1.86
C GLN A 72 -6.81 1.36 0.42
N SER A 73 -5.51 1.18 0.25
CA SER A 73 -4.88 0.92 -1.03
C SER A 73 -4.34 -0.50 -1.09
N SER A 74 -4.37 -1.12 -2.26
CA SER A 74 -3.67 -2.39 -2.50
C SER A 74 -2.15 -2.29 -2.28
N ALA A 75 -1.60 -1.07 -2.40
CA ALA A 75 -0.19 -0.77 -2.20
C ALA A 75 0.17 -0.40 -0.73
N ASP A 76 -0.80 -0.40 0.19
CA ASP A 76 -0.51 -0.21 1.61
C ASP A 76 0.41 -1.34 2.10
N GLN A 77 1.39 -0.99 2.94
CA GLN A 77 2.35 -1.96 3.44
C GLN A 77 1.77 -2.77 4.60
N ILE A 78 1.96 -4.06 4.52
CA ILE A 78 1.72 -5.01 5.63
C ILE A 78 3.06 -5.35 6.25
N VAL A 79 3.17 -5.17 7.55
CA VAL A 79 4.32 -5.54 8.34
C VAL A 79 4.14 -6.97 8.86
N THR A 80 5.05 -7.86 8.51
CA THR A 80 4.98 -9.27 8.94
C THR A 80 6.21 -9.60 9.78
N VAL A 81 5.97 -10.09 10.99
CA VAL A 81 7.03 -10.55 11.90
C VAL A 81 7.13 -12.07 11.79
N LEU A 82 8.33 -12.56 11.49
CA LEU A 82 8.62 -14.00 11.43
C LEU A 82 9.62 -14.39 12.51
N LYS A 83 9.32 -15.50 13.17
CA LYS A 83 10.30 -16.24 13.99
C LYS A 83 11.11 -17.12 13.05
N VAL A 84 12.41 -16.91 13.00
CA VAL A 84 13.33 -17.58 12.08
C VAL A 84 13.78 -18.91 12.67
N ASP A 85 13.60 -19.97 11.93
CA ASP A 85 14.03 -21.32 12.28
C ASP A 85 15.38 -21.68 11.64
N MET A 86 15.62 -21.19 10.40
CA MET A 86 16.82 -21.48 9.61
C MET A 86 17.12 -20.32 8.65
N THR A 87 18.39 -20.06 8.40
CA THR A 87 18.84 -19.02 7.47
C THR A 87 19.92 -19.53 6.51
N TRP A 88 19.91 -19.09 5.26
CA TRP A 88 20.92 -19.35 4.23
C TRP A 88 21.69 -18.09 3.85
N LYS A 89 21.07 -16.91 4.02
CA LYS A 89 21.69 -15.63 3.64
C LYS A 89 21.08 -14.44 4.38
N GLY A 90 21.91 -13.47 4.70
CA GLY A 90 21.53 -12.09 4.96
C GLY A 90 21.03 -11.73 6.34
N ILE A 91 20.59 -12.71 7.14
CA ILE A 91 20.12 -12.51 8.51
C ILE A 91 20.71 -13.56 9.47
N ASN A 92 20.74 -13.22 10.73
CA ASN A 92 21.16 -14.12 11.81
C ASN A 92 20.33 -13.91 13.09
N GLU A 93 19.28 -13.13 13.00
CA GLU A 93 18.33 -12.79 14.06
C GLU A 93 17.26 -13.86 14.22
N THR A 94 16.82 -14.11 15.47
CA THR A 94 15.73 -15.08 15.76
C THR A 94 14.35 -14.59 15.38
N GLU A 95 14.16 -13.26 15.27
CA GLU A 95 12.97 -12.65 14.74
C GLU A 95 13.34 -11.58 13.73
N VAL A 96 12.56 -11.48 12.66
CA VAL A 96 12.78 -10.53 11.57
C VAL A 96 11.47 -9.93 11.10
N ILE A 97 11.54 -8.67 10.68
CA ILE A 97 10.43 -7.99 10.00
C ILE A 97 10.61 -8.08 8.50
N VAL A 98 9.56 -8.45 7.80
CA VAL A 98 9.44 -8.27 6.35
C VAL A 98 8.24 -7.41 6.03
N TYR A 99 8.33 -6.68 4.94
CA TYR A 99 7.29 -5.81 4.41
C TYR A 99 6.78 -6.38 3.10
N THR A 100 5.48 -6.30 2.89
CA THR A 100 4.85 -6.65 1.62
C THR A 100 3.69 -5.71 1.36
N GLU A 101 3.25 -5.56 0.13
CA GLU A 101 2.03 -4.84 -0.20
C GLU A 101 0.81 -5.63 0.27
N ARG A 102 -0.32 -4.93 0.47
CA ARG A 102 -1.56 -5.49 1.03
C ARG A 102 -2.12 -6.66 0.23
N ASP A 103 -2.14 -6.54 -1.08
CA ASP A 103 -2.72 -7.57 -1.93
C ASP A 103 -1.97 -7.81 -3.25
N SER A 104 -2.37 -8.85 -3.97
CA SER A 104 -1.74 -9.29 -5.20
C SER A 104 -1.86 -8.30 -6.36
N ALA A 105 -2.80 -7.36 -6.34
CA ALA A 105 -2.91 -6.32 -7.37
C ALA A 105 -1.70 -5.38 -7.36
N SER A 106 -1.07 -5.21 -6.20
CA SER A 106 0.17 -4.45 -6.03
C SER A 106 1.41 -5.33 -5.80
N CYS A 107 1.37 -6.59 -6.23
CA CYS A 107 2.42 -7.59 -6.05
C CYS A 107 2.69 -7.99 -4.59
N GLY A 108 1.76 -7.80 -3.69
CA GLY A 108 1.86 -8.25 -2.31
C GLY A 108 1.87 -9.78 -2.20
N PHE A 109 2.64 -10.30 -1.25
CA PHE A 109 2.66 -11.71 -0.89
C PHE A 109 1.77 -11.94 0.34
N GLU A 110 0.79 -12.83 0.21
CA GLU A 110 -0.16 -13.13 1.30
C GLU A 110 0.45 -14.08 2.31
N PHE A 111 1.00 -13.55 3.39
CA PHE A 111 1.38 -14.34 4.55
C PHE A 111 0.16 -14.67 5.42
N LYS A 112 0.21 -15.82 6.11
CA LYS A 112 -0.81 -16.23 7.09
C LYS A 112 -0.16 -16.45 8.43
N VAL A 113 -0.72 -15.83 9.48
CA VAL A 113 -0.24 -16.01 10.86
C VAL A 113 -0.26 -17.50 11.24
N ASN A 114 0.75 -17.96 11.95
CA ASN A 114 1.00 -19.33 12.35
C ASN A 114 1.48 -20.28 11.24
N ASN A 115 1.56 -19.85 9.97
CA ASN A 115 2.16 -20.63 8.89
C ASN A 115 3.66 -20.38 8.78
N SER A 116 4.38 -21.37 8.27
CA SER A 116 5.82 -21.30 8.01
C SER A 116 6.09 -21.14 6.52
N TYR A 117 7.11 -20.36 6.18
CA TYR A 117 7.47 -20.00 4.81
C TYR A 117 8.98 -20.13 4.61
N LEU A 118 9.40 -20.48 3.41
CA LEU A 118 10.71 -20.19 2.88
C LEU A 118 10.65 -18.83 2.20
N VAL A 119 11.40 -17.87 2.72
CA VAL A 119 11.32 -16.47 2.34
C VAL A 119 12.55 -16.06 1.55
N TYR A 120 12.33 -15.46 0.38
CA TYR A 120 13.34 -14.79 -0.45
C TYR A 120 13.03 -13.29 -0.44
N ALA A 121 13.76 -12.54 0.39
CA ALA A 121 13.53 -11.10 0.57
C ALA A 121 14.60 -10.26 -0.12
N THR A 122 14.18 -9.12 -0.65
CA THR A 122 15.06 -8.08 -1.18
C THR A 122 15.15 -6.91 -0.21
N LYS A 123 16.32 -6.26 -0.12
CA LYS A 123 16.50 -5.09 0.75
C LYS A 123 16.23 -3.82 -0.05
N LYS A 124 15.30 -3.01 0.44
CA LYS A 124 14.97 -1.68 -0.08
C LYS A 124 14.81 -0.72 1.11
N ASP A 125 15.49 0.43 1.07
CA ASP A 125 15.44 1.45 2.14
C ASP A 125 15.71 0.85 3.54
N ASP A 126 16.72 -0.02 3.64
CA ASP A 126 17.11 -0.79 4.83
C ASP A 126 16.04 -1.77 5.36
N LYS A 127 14.93 -1.95 4.71
CA LYS A 127 13.85 -2.88 5.02
C LYS A 127 13.90 -4.11 4.12
N LEU A 128 13.52 -5.28 4.67
CA LEU A 128 13.35 -6.50 3.89
C LEU A 128 11.95 -6.53 3.28
N HIS A 129 11.87 -6.59 1.96
CA HIS A 129 10.62 -6.66 1.20
C HIS A 129 10.44 -8.04 0.56
N VAL A 130 9.21 -8.51 0.60
CA VAL A 130 8.77 -9.74 -0.07
C VAL A 130 7.63 -9.37 -1.02
N SER A 131 7.68 -9.87 -2.24
CA SER A 131 6.62 -9.70 -3.22
C SER A 131 6.11 -11.04 -3.74
N LEU A 132 4.94 -11.03 -4.33
CA LEU A 132 4.37 -12.18 -5.04
C LEU A 132 5.30 -12.68 -6.16
N CYS A 133 6.15 -11.80 -6.71
CA CYS A 133 7.12 -12.14 -7.75
C CYS A 133 8.43 -12.75 -7.21
N SER A 134 8.58 -12.86 -5.90
CA SER A 134 9.72 -13.56 -5.29
C SER A 134 9.48 -15.08 -5.31
N ARG A 135 10.54 -15.86 -5.09
CA ARG A 135 10.43 -17.30 -4.92
C ARG A 135 9.91 -17.72 -3.53
N THR A 136 9.42 -16.75 -2.74
CA THR A 136 8.82 -17.02 -1.43
C THR A 136 7.62 -17.96 -1.56
N THR A 137 7.61 -19.03 -0.74
CA THR A 137 6.54 -20.03 -0.78
C THR A 137 6.28 -20.61 0.62
N ALA A 138 5.14 -21.29 0.78
CA ALA A 138 4.87 -22.04 2.01
C ALA A 138 5.93 -23.13 2.21
N LEU A 139 6.40 -23.31 3.46
CA LEU A 139 7.48 -24.26 3.75
C LEU A 139 7.12 -25.69 3.36
N THR A 140 5.84 -26.05 3.37
CA THR A 140 5.31 -27.34 2.93
C THR A 140 5.47 -27.59 1.42
N GLU A 141 5.62 -26.53 0.64
CA GLU A 141 5.78 -26.57 -0.81
C GLU A 141 7.24 -26.36 -1.26
N ALA A 142 8.14 -26.04 -0.31
CA ALA A 142 9.52 -25.67 -0.56
C ALA A 142 10.51 -26.84 -0.70
N THR A 143 10.05 -28.07 -0.95
CA THR A 143 10.90 -29.28 -0.94
C THR A 143 12.05 -29.20 -1.94
N GLU A 144 11.78 -28.74 -3.15
CA GLU A 144 12.80 -28.55 -4.20
C GLU A 144 13.83 -27.50 -3.77
N ASP A 145 13.35 -26.35 -3.29
CA ASP A 145 14.18 -25.26 -2.82
C ASP A 145 15.11 -25.67 -1.68
N LEU A 146 14.57 -26.37 -0.68
CA LEU A 146 15.34 -26.84 0.47
C LEU A 146 16.41 -27.86 0.04
N THR A 147 16.10 -28.71 -0.95
CA THR A 147 17.05 -29.67 -1.49
C THR A 147 18.21 -28.97 -2.20
N GLU A 148 17.92 -27.94 -3.01
CA GLU A 148 18.94 -27.19 -3.73
C GLU A 148 19.75 -26.23 -2.86
N LEU A 149 19.12 -25.62 -1.85
CA LEU A 149 19.77 -24.70 -0.92
C LEU A 149 20.71 -25.46 0.05
N GLY A 150 20.41 -26.73 0.30
CA GLY A 150 21.16 -27.54 1.28
C GLY A 150 20.95 -27.09 2.72
N ASP A 151 21.90 -27.43 3.58
CA ASP A 151 21.80 -27.15 5.03
C ASP A 151 21.92 -25.66 5.31
N GLY A 152 20.87 -25.10 5.91
CA GLY A 152 20.88 -23.75 6.47
C GLY A 152 21.54 -23.69 7.86
N LYS A 153 21.66 -22.52 8.40
CA LYS A 153 22.19 -22.26 9.75
C LYS A 153 21.08 -21.81 10.69
N LYS A 154 21.14 -22.21 11.95
CA LYS A 154 20.25 -21.64 12.96
C LYS A 154 20.67 -20.21 13.28
N PRO A 155 19.71 -19.28 13.44
CA PRO A 155 20.03 -17.93 13.87
C PRO A 155 20.62 -17.94 15.29
N THR A 156 21.61 -17.09 15.54
CA THR A 156 22.31 -17.01 16.83
C THR A 156 22.01 -15.75 17.61
N ASN A 157 21.58 -14.67 16.93
CA ASN A 157 21.23 -13.41 17.56
C ASN A 157 19.80 -13.46 18.10
N GLN A 158 19.68 -13.50 19.42
CA GLN A 158 18.37 -13.45 20.08
C GLN A 158 17.81 -12.03 19.99
N VAL A 159 16.81 -11.83 19.16
CA VAL A 159 16.09 -10.56 18.99
C VAL A 159 14.60 -10.83 19.17
N SER A 160 13.93 -9.98 19.94
CA SER A 160 12.46 -9.92 19.99
C SER A 160 12.02 -8.59 19.40
N VAL A 161 11.23 -8.67 18.36
CA VAL A 161 10.75 -7.49 17.63
C VAL A 161 9.44 -7.01 18.27
N ASN A 162 9.51 -5.85 18.94
CA ASN A 162 8.32 -5.14 19.40
C ASN A 162 7.92 -4.10 18.35
N VAL A 163 6.99 -4.46 17.48
CA VAL A 163 6.33 -3.49 16.63
C VAL A 163 5.18 -2.89 17.43
N ASN A 164 5.43 -1.69 17.96
CA ASN A 164 4.36 -0.90 18.56
C ASN A 164 3.43 -0.46 17.44
N ASP A 165 2.13 -0.63 17.64
CA ASP A 165 1.10 -0.07 16.77
C ASP A 165 1.12 1.46 16.93
N GLU A 166 2.10 2.14 16.32
CA GLU A 166 2.03 3.56 16.05
C GLU A 166 1.04 3.73 14.89
N SER A 167 -0.25 3.71 15.22
CA SER A 167 -1.27 4.21 14.34
C SER A 167 -0.98 5.70 14.10
N ASN A 168 -0.29 5.99 13.01
CA ASN A 168 -0.21 7.33 12.46
C ASN A 168 -1.63 7.70 12.06
N GLU A 169 -2.35 8.43 12.93
CA GLU A 169 -3.52 9.18 12.53
C GLU A 169 -3.07 10.20 11.48
N SER A 170 -3.03 9.76 10.23
CA SER A 170 -2.98 10.69 9.11
C SER A 170 -4.35 11.37 9.05
N THR A 171 -4.50 12.40 9.88
CA THR A 171 -5.61 13.33 9.72
C THR A 171 -5.57 13.84 8.30
N ASN A 172 -6.58 13.48 7.52
CA ASN A 172 -6.77 13.95 6.14
C ASN A 172 -7.08 15.47 6.14
N LEU A 173 -6.16 16.25 6.73
CA LEU A 173 -6.24 17.69 6.82
C LEU A 173 -6.46 18.32 5.44
N GLY A 174 -5.87 17.73 4.40
CA GLY A 174 -6.06 18.15 3.01
C GLY A 174 -7.51 18.01 2.54
N PHE A 175 -8.20 16.94 2.92
CA PHE A 175 -9.61 16.73 2.57
C PHE A 175 -10.52 17.75 3.26
N PHE A 176 -10.29 18.06 4.53
CA PHE A 176 -11.05 19.08 5.26
C PHE A 176 -10.79 20.48 4.74
N ILE A 177 -9.55 20.81 4.36
CA ILE A 177 -9.20 22.08 3.72
C ILE A 177 -9.93 22.20 2.37
N TYR A 178 -9.96 21.15 1.56
CA TYR A 178 -10.66 21.13 0.28
C TYR A 178 -12.17 21.36 0.47
N LEU A 179 -12.82 20.67 1.41
CA LEU A 179 -14.22 20.88 1.74
C LEU A 179 -14.49 22.33 2.20
N ALA A 180 -13.63 22.89 3.04
CA ALA A 180 -13.77 24.27 3.52
C ALA A 180 -13.69 25.29 2.36
N ILE A 181 -12.75 25.11 1.43
CA ILE A 181 -12.64 25.96 0.23
C ILE A 181 -13.87 25.83 -0.67
N MET A 182 -14.39 24.62 -0.88
CA MET A 182 -15.62 24.38 -1.62
C MET A 182 -16.81 25.13 -0.99
N PHE A 183 -16.98 25.04 0.34
CA PHE A 183 -18.05 25.76 1.03
C PHE A 183 -17.91 27.28 0.94
N LEU A 184 -16.70 27.80 0.99
CA LEU A 184 -16.45 29.24 0.86
C LEU A 184 -16.78 29.74 -0.56
N LEU A 185 -16.43 29.00 -1.59
CA LEU A 185 -16.72 29.35 -2.98
C LEU A 185 -18.22 29.28 -3.27
N LEU A 186 -18.92 28.27 -2.76
CA LEU A 186 -20.38 28.12 -2.92
C LEU A 186 -21.12 29.24 -2.13
N GLY A 187 -20.69 29.50 -0.89
CA GLY A 187 -21.28 30.54 -0.04
C GLY A 187 -21.03 31.97 -0.59
N GLY A 188 -19.84 32.22 -1.12
CA GLY A 188 -19.49 33.50 -1.76
C GLY A 188 -20.32 33.74 -3.05
N GLY A 189 -20.45 32.71 -3.88
CA GLY A 189 -21.28 32.78 -5.08
C GLY A 189 -22.76 33.02 -4.76
N TYR A 190 -23.28 32.33 -3.74
CA TYR A 190 -24.68 32.52 -3.30
C TYR A 190 -24.95 33.96 -2.79
N ARG A 191 -24.04 34.51 -1.98
CA ARG A 191 -24.14 35.94 -1.50
C ARG A 191 -24.10 36.93 -2.66
N MET A 192 -23.27 36.68 -3.66
CA MET A 192 -23.15 37.57 -4.83
C MET A 192 -24.45 37.60 -5.65
N VAL A 193 -25.07 36.39 -5.83
CA VAL A 193 -26.38 36.26 -6.52
C VAL A 193 -27.50 36.97 -5.74
N LEU A 194 -27.53 36.84 -4.42
CA LEU A 194 -28.52 37.53 -3.57
C LEU A 194 -28.36 39.06 -3.60
N LYS A 195 -27.12 39.56 -3.63
CA LYS A 195 -26.85 41.03 -3.73
C LYS A 195 -27.29 41.60 -5.08
N GLN A 196 -27.14 40.81 -6.18
CA GLN A 196 -27.64 41.24 -7.50
C GLN A 196 -29.18 41.21 -7.62
N ARG A 197 -29.88 40.44 -6.79
CA ARG A 197 -31.36 40.42 -6.78
C ARG A 197 -31.96 41.62 -5.99
N ARG A 198 -31.18 42.28 -5.13
CA ARG A 198 -31.62 43.42 -4.29
C ARG A 198 -31.43 44.77 -4.97
N ASN A 199 -30.62 44.86 -6.01
CA ASN A 199 -30.48 46.06 -6.87
C ASN A 199 -31.22 45.78 -8.23
#